data_e40a78c4ba50866d4ad0b1f84c7fc38c
#
_entry.id   e40a78c4ba50866d4ad0b1f84c7fc38c
#
_cell.length_a   1.000
_cell.length_b   1.000
_cell.length_c   1.000
_cell.angle_alpha   90.00
_cell.angle_beta   90.00
_cell.angle_gamma   90.00
#
_symmetry.space_group_name_H-M   'P 1'
#
loop_
_entity.id
_entity.type
_entity.pdbx_description
1 polymer ?
#
loop_
_entity_poly.entity_id
_entity_poly.type
_entity_poly.pdbx_seq_one_letter_code
_entity_poly.pdbx_strand_id
1 'polypeptide(L)'
;MKKFILTLFTTLLVCLGTLTVAQADDYLRIGMEAAYAPFNWTQDDDSNGAVKIEGTNQYANGYDVQIAKKIAQEMGKEPLVVKTSWNGLIPALTSGKIDMIIAGMSPTAERKKEIAFSD
;
A
#
# COMPACT_ATOMS: atom_id res chain seq x y z
N MET A 1 -0.71 52.89 -25.35
CA MET A 1 0.38 52.59 -24.43
C MET A 1 -0.03 51.81 -23.18
N LYS A 2 -1.28 51.49 -23.01
CA LYS A 2 -1.73 50.75 -21.80
C LYS A 2 -2.08 49.29 -22.07
N LYS A 3 -1.72 48.78 -23.23
CA LYS A 3 -2.10 47.41 -23.65
C LYS A 3 -1.01 46.35 -23.46
N PHE A 4 0.16 46.71 -22.93
CA PHE A 4 1.27 45.78 -22.80
C PHE A 4 1.38 45.08 -21.45
N ILE A 5 0.57 45.45 -20.48
CA ILE A 5 0.66 44.90 -19.13
C ILE A 5 -0.22 43.64 -18.93
N LEU A 6 -1.16 43.39 -19.85
CA LEU A 6 -2.11 42.25 -19.72
C LEU A 6 -1.56 40.91 -20.25
N THR A 7 -0.45 40.93 -20.98
CA THR A 7 0.09 39.74 -21.63
C THR A 7 1.10 38.97 -20.76
N LEU A 8 1.53 39.54 -19.66
CA LEU A 8 2.53 38.92 -18.80
C LEU A 8 1.92 38.07 -17.69
N PHE A 9 0.61 38.15 -17.46
CA PHE A 9 -0.06 37.42 -16.39
C PHE A 9 -0.55 36.04 -16.78
N THR A 10 -0.60 35.71 -18.06
CA THR A 10 -1.13 34.45 -18.55
C THR A 10 -0.07 33.35 -18.64
N THR A 11 1.19 33.67 -18.54
CA THR A 11 2.28 32.69 -18.69
C THR A 11 2.72 32.05 -17.38
N LEU A 12 2.29 32.60 -16.25
CA LEU A 12 2.71 32.11 -14.94
C LEU A 12 1.80 31.01 -14.37
N LEU A 13 0.66 30.77 -15.00
CA LEU A 13 -0.33 29.81 -14.50
C LEU A 13 -0.11 28.39 -15.02
N VAL A 14 0.79 28.20 -15.98
CA VAL A 14 1.03 26.88 -16.61
C VAL A 14 2.06 26.05 -15.86
N CYS A 15 2.86 26.63 -14.98
CA CYS A 15 3.88 25.90 -14.25
C CYS A 15 3.40 25.25 -12.92
N LEU A 16 2.17 25.50 -12.50
CA LEU A 16 1.62 24.97 -11.25
C LEU A 16 0.88 23.63 -11.41
N GLY A 17 0.77 23.12 -12.64
CA GLY A 17 0.01 21.90 -12.93
C GLY A 17 0.82 20.60 -12.95
N THR A 18 2.12 20.62 -12.62
CA THR A 18 2.98 19.43 -12.80
C THR A 18 3.56 18.87 -11.50
N LEU A 19 3.05 19.29 -10.36
CA LEU A 19 3.40 18.61 -9.10
C LEU A 19 2.52 17.37 -8.97
N THR A 20 3.04 16.26 -9.49
CA THR A 20 2.44 14.94 -9.22
C THR A 20 2.72 14.57 -7.77
N VAL A 21 1.73 14.78 -6.91
CA VAL A 21 1.73 14.20 -5.58
C VAL A 21 1.38 12.72 -5.74
N ALA A 22 2.17 11.81 -5.13
CA ALA A 22 1.85 10.39 -5.10
C ALA A 22 0.43 10.20 -4.57
N GLN A 23 -0.44 9.62 -5.39
CA GLN A 23 -1.82 9.33 -5.03
C GLN A 23 -1.89 8.05 -4.20
N ALA A 24 -2.95 7.90 -3.40
CA ALA A 24 -3.21 6.68 -2.64
C ALA A 24 -3.23 5.42 -3.53
N ASP A 25 -3.59 5.58 -4.81
CA ASP A 25 -3.64 4.49 -5.81
C ASP A 25 -2.25 3.99 -6.25
N ASP A 26 -1.16 4.74 -5.93
CA ASP A 26 0.21 4.33 -6.22
C ASP A 26 0.71 3.24 -5.27
N TYR A 27 0.01 2.98 -4.20
CA TYR A 27 0.34 1.97 -3.21
C TYR A 27 -0.52 0.73 -3.32
N LEU A 28 0.10 -0.42 -3.13
CA LEU A 28 -0.60 -1.66 -2.84
C LEU A 28 -0.54 -1.87 -1.33
N ARG A 29 -1.68 -1.78 -0.66
CA ARG A 29 -1.78 -1.97 0.79
C ARG A 29 -2.06 -3.42 1.10
N ILE A 30 -1.13 -4.04 1.79
CA ILE A 30 -1.20 -5.45 2.15
C ILE A 30 -1.45 -5.58 3.65
N GLY A 31 -2.54 -6.24 4.01
CA GLY A 31 -2.86 -6.55 5.41
C GLY A 31 -2.18 -7.81 5.89
N MET A 32 -1.58 -7.73 7.06
CA MET A 32 -1.00 -8.86 7.80
C MET A 32 -0.84 -8.49 9.27
N GLU A 33 -0.65 -9.48 10.13
CA GLU A 33 -0.39 -9.21 11.54
C GLU A 33 1.03 -8.70 11.79
N ALA A 34 1.99 -9.06 10.92
CA ALA A 34 3.41 -8.79 11.06
C ALA A 34 3.98 -9.28 12.40
N ALA A 35 3.51 -10.42 12.84
CA ALA A 35 3.87 -11.05 14.11
C ALA A 35 3.87 -12.59 14.02
N TYR A 36 4.16 -13.13 12.84
CA TYR A 36 4.10 -14.57 12.55
C TYR A 36 5.34 -15.02 11.77
N ALA A 37 6.50 -15.01 12.42
CA ALA A 37 7.76 -15.45 11.80
C ALA A 37 7.71 -16.97 11.49
N PRO A 38 8.31 -17.46 10.42
CA PRO A 38 9.09 -16.75 9.39
C PRO A 38 8.25 -16.15 8.24
N PHE A 39 6.95 -16.22 8.32
CA PHE A 39 6.06 -15.76 7.26
C PHE A 39 5.97 -14.23 7.21
N ASN A 40 5.80 -13.61 8.36
CA ASN A 40 5.81 -12.15 8.48
C ASN A 40 6.21 -11.73 9.90
N TRP A 41 6.94 -10.62 10.01
CA TRP A 41 7.34 -10.05 11.31
C TRP A 41 7.57 -8.56 11.18
N THR A 42 7.68 -7.87 12.32
CA THR A 42 8.01 -6.46 12.42
C THR A 42 9.49 -6.30 12.78
N GLN A 43 10.17 -5.35 12.16
CA GLN A 43 11.55 -4.98 12.47
C GLN A 43 11.70 -3.45 12.45
N ASP A 44 12.79 -2.95 13.02
CA ASP A 44 12.99 -1.52 13.23
C ASP A 44 13.66 -0.80 12.07
N ASP A 45 14.24 -1.53 11.11
CA ASP A 45 14.92 -0.97 9.96
C ASP A 45 14.44 -1.60 8.64
N ASP A 46 14.90 -1.02 7.54
CA ASP A 46 14.53 -1.45 6.20
C ASP A 46 15.46 -2.54 5.63
N SER A 47 16.29 -3.16 6.46
CA SER A 47 17.24 -4.17 6.01
C SER A 47 16.54 -5.37 5.35
N ASN A 48 17.30 -6.06 4.49
CA ASN A 48 16.87 -7.28 3.79
C ASN A 48 15.58 -7.10 2.96
N GLY A 49 15.36 -5.91 2.43
CA GLY A 49 14.22 -5.62 1.58
C GLY A 49 12.90 -5.54 2.32
N ALA A 50 12.91 -5.16 3.59
CA ALA A 50 11.72 -4.94 4.38
C ALA A 50 10.86 -3.80 3.82
N VAL A 51 9.57 -3.88 4.05
CA VAL A 51 8.56 -2.94 3.55
C VAL A 51 8.01 -2.12 4.71
N LYS A 52 7.84 -0.82 4.47
CA LYS A 52 7.31 0.10 5.48
C LYS A 52 5.92 -0.32 5.96
N ILE A 53 5.72 -0.24 7.27
CA ILE A 53 4.40 -0.39 7.90
C ILE A 53 3.75 0.99 7.99
N GLU A 54 2.57 1.13 7.40
CA GLU A 54 1.83 2.40 7.34
C GLU A 54 1.62 2.97 8.76
N GLY A 55 1.85 4.26 8.89
CA GLY A 55 1.63 4.99 10.14
C GLY A 55 2.65 4.72 11.25
N THR A 56 3.76 4.05 10.94
CA THR A 56 4.80 3.72 11.90
C THR A 56 6.19 4.07 11.39
N ASN A 57 7.20 3.97 12.24
CA ASN A 57 8.61 4.02 11.86
C ASN A 57 9.21 2.60 11.71
N GLN A 58 8.37 1.59 11.65
CA GLN A 58 8.77 0.20 11.58
C GLN A 58 8.53 -0.39 10.20
N TYR A 59 9.06 -1.58 9.99
CA TYR A 59 9.06 -2.29 8.71
C TYR A 59 8.60 -3.72 8.93
N ALA A 60 8.01 -4.30 7.91
CA ALA A 60 7.66 -5.72 7.91
C ALA A 60 8.56 -6.48 6.94
N ASN A 61 8.89 -7.69 7.29
CA ASN A 61 9.61 -8.60 6.41
C ASN A 61 9.12 -10.04 6.61
N GLY A 62 9.67 -10.95 5.83
CA GLY A 62 9.32 -12.36 5.83
C GLY A 62 8.85 -12.83 4.46
N TYR A 63 8.50 -14.10 4.38
CA TYR A 63 8.05 -14.73 3.14
C TYR A 63 6.86 -13.99 2.51
N ASP A 64 5.86 -13.68 3.32
CA ASP A 64 4.65 -12.99 2.86
C ASP A 64 4.96 -11.60 2.29
N VAL A 65 5.89 -10.88 2.93
CA VAL A 65 6.31 -9.55 2.50
C VAL A 65 7.05 -9.60 1.17
N GLN A 66 7.90 -10.59 0.97
CA GLN A 66 8.60 -10.76 -0.30
C GLN A 66 7.65 -11.12 -1.44
N ILE A 67 6.60 -11.90 -1.18
CA ILE A 67 5.54 -12.17 -2.14
C ILE A 67 4.76 -10.88 -2.44
N ALA A 68 4.40 -10.10 -1.42
CA ALA A 68 3.71 -8.82 -1.58
C ALA A 68 4.49 -7.85 -2.47
N LYS A 69 5.80 -7.79 -2.30
CA LYS A 69 6.68 -6.96 -3.14
C LYS A 69 6.61 -7.35 -4.61
N LYS A 70 6.63 -8.65 -4.89
CA LYS A 70 6.53 -9.14 -6.28
C LYS A 70 5.18 -8.80 -6.91
N ILE A 71 4.10 -8.96 -6.16
CA ILE A 71 2.76 -8.61 -6.64
C ILE A 71 2.68 -7.12 -6.92
N ALA A 72 3.14 -6.28 -6.00
CA ALA A 72 3.16 -4.83 -6.16
C ALA A 72 3.97 -4.43 -7.40
N GLN A 73 5.13 -5.01 -7.61
CA GLN A 73 5.98 -4.76 -8.77
C GLN A 73 5.26 -5.08 -10.07
N GLU A 74 4.60 -6.23 -10.15
CA GLU A 74 3.81 -6.62 -11.33
C GLU A 74 2.64 -5.67 -11.60
N MET A 75 2.09 -5.07 -10.56
CA MET A 75 1.00 -4.09 -10.66
C MET A 75 1.50 -2.66 -10.89
N GLY A 76 2.80 -2.43 -10.90
CA GLY A 76 3.38 -1.09 -11.01
C GLY A 76 3.10 -0.21 -9.79
N LYS A 77 3.00 -0.81 -8.61
CA LYS A 77 2.67 -0.12 -7.36
C LYS A 77 3.76 -0.28 -6.31
N GLU A 78 3.80 0.66 -5.37
CA GLU A 78 4.65 0.56 -4.18
C GLU A 78 3.96 -0.29 -3.11
N PRO A 79 4.64 -1.29 -2.54
CA PRO A 79 4.07 -2.07 -1.46
C PRO A 79 4.06 -1.28 -0.15
N LEU A 80 2.99 -1.42 0.60
CA LEU A 80 2.84 -0.83 1.92
C LEU A 80 2.12 -1.83 2.81
N VAL A 81 2.70 -2.15 3.97
CA VAL A 81 2.10 -3.09 4.90
C VAL A 81 1.21 -2.34 5.87
N VAL A 82 0.00 -2.84 6.04
CA VAL A 82 -0.95 -2.36 7.04
C VAL A 82 -1.03 -3.42 8.13
N LYS A 83 -0.38 -3.16 9.26
CA LYS A 83 -0.37 -4.07 10.40
C LYS A 83 -1.74 -4.08 11.06
N THR A 84 -2.36 -5.24 11.06
CA THR A 84 -3.76 -5.40 11.46
C THR A 84 -3.90 -6.68 12.27
N SER A 85 -4.73 -6.65 13.32
CA SER A 85 -5.06 -7.86 14.06
C SER A 85 -5.74 -8.88 13.15
N TRP A 86 -5.60 -10.17 13.48
CA TRP A 86 -6.20 -11.24 12.68
C TRP A 86 -7.69 -11.03 12.41
N ASN A 87 -8.46 -10.73 13.46
CA ASN A 87 -9.90 -10.50 13.32
C ASN A 87 -10.24 -9.21 12.56
N GLY A 88 -9.30 -8.31 12.41
CA GLY A 88 -9.47 -7.06 11.67
C GLY A 88 -9.16 -7.16 10.18
N LEU A 89 -8.52 -8.25 9.71
CA LEU A 89 -8.05 -8.35 8.33
C LEU A 89 -9.19 -8.38 7.31
N ILE A 90 -10.18 -9.23 7.48
CA ILE A 90 -11.32 -9.29 6.55
C ILE A 90 -12.13 -8.00 6.56
N PRO A 91 -12.50 -7.41 7.72
CA PRO A 91 -13.14 -6.09 7.74
C PRO A 91 -12.32 -4.99 7.07
N ALA A 92 -11.00 -4.99 7.24
CA ALA A 92 -10.14 -4.02 6.56
C ALA A 92 -10.18 -4.17 5.03
N LEU A 93 -10.22 -5.40 4.53
CA LEU A 93 -10.34 -5.67 3.11
C LEU A 93 -11.71 -5.24 2.56
N THR A 94 -12.78 -5.61 3.22
CA THR A 94 -14.14 -5.28 2.78
C THR A 94 -14.45 -3.78 2.85
N SER A 95 -13.82 -3.06 3.77
CA SER A 95 -13.98 -1.60 3.89
C SER A 95 -13.05 -0.80 2.99
N GLY A 96 -12.11 -1.45 2.29
CA GLY A 96 -11.17 -0.78 1.40
C GLY A 96 -9.96 -0.17 2.08
N LYS A 97 -9.70 -0.46 3.35
CA LYS A 97 -8.48 -0.01 4.04
C LYS A 97 -7.23 -0.70 3.53
N ILE A 98 -7.37 -1.94 3.08
CA ILE A 98 -6.32 -2.72 2.43
C ILE A 98 -6.82 -3.26 1.11
N ASP A 99 -5.89 -3.58 0.22
CA ASP A 99 -6.19 -4.08 -1.12
C ASP A 99 -6.14 -5.60 -1.18
N MET A 100 -5.35 -6.22 -0.31
CA MET A 100 -5.24 -7.68 -0.22
C MET A 100 -4.71 -8.11 1.15
N ILE A 101 -4.95 -9.36 1.49
CA ILE A 101 -4.43 -10.01 2.69
C ILE A 101 -3.40 -11.05 2.25
N ILE A 102 -2.19 -10.96 2.80
CA ILE A 102 -1.17 -12.00 2.70
C ILE A 102 -0.70 -12.29 4.12
N ALA A 103 -1.29 -13.28 4.76
CA ALA A 103 -1.14 -13.49 6.20
C ALA A 103 -1.29 -14.96 6.61
N GLY A 104 -1.14 -15.88 5.67
CA GLY A 104 -1.37 -17.30 5.96
C GLY A 104 -2.83 -17.65 6.19
N MET A 105 -3.73 -16.88 5.61
CA MET A 105 -5.17 -17.12 5.76
C MET A 105 -5.66 -18.18 4.78
N SER A 106 -6.09 -19.31 5.32
CA SER A 106 -6.62 -20.41 4.51
C SER A 106 -8.01 -20.10 3.97
N PRO A 107 -8.31 -20.52 2.74
CA PRO A 107 -9.66 -20.41 2.20
C PRO A 107 -10.59 -21.42 2.89
N THR A 108 -11.61 -20.90 3.54
CA THR A 108 -12.69 -21.69 4.11
C THR A 108 -14.01 -21.33 3.44
N ALA A 109 -14.99 -22.21 3.51
CA ALA A 109 -16.32 -21.94 2.95
C ALA A 109 -16.93 -20.67 3.55
N GLU A 110 -16.70 -20.44 4.84
CA GLU A 110 -17.21 -19.28 5.55
C GLU A 110 -16.51 -17.98 5.07
N ARG A 111 -15.18 -17.99 4.98
CA ARG A 111 -14.40 -16.83 4.50
C ARG A 111 -14.70 -16.51 3.04
N LYS A 112 -14.90 -17.53 2.21
CA LYS A 112 -15.25 -17.35 0.79
C LYS A 112 -16.59 -16.67 0.57
N LYS A 113 -17.46 -16.62 1.57
CA LYS A 113 -18.72 -15.86 1.50
C LYS A 113 -18.47 -14.35 1.57
N GLU A 114 -17.36 -13.93 2.15
CA GLU A 114 -17.06 -12.52 2.39
C GLU A 114 -16.00 -11.97 1.44
N ILE A 115 -14.99 -12.76 1.10
CA ILE A 115 -13.85 -12.36 0.29
C ILE A 115 -13.48 -13.42 -0.73
N ALA A 116 -12.79 -12.99 -1.79
CA ALA A 116 -12.22 -13.88 -2.79
C ALA A 116 -10.82 -14.35 -2.37
N PHE A 117 -10.45 -15.55 -2.81
CA PHE A 117 -9.11 -16.11 -2.60
C PHE A 117 -8.43 -16.38 -3.94
N SER A 118 -7.10 -16.32 -3.94
CA SER A 118 -6.31 -16.78 -5.08
C SER A 118 -6.41 -18.30 -5.23
N ASP A 119 -6.14 -18.77 -6.43
CA ASP A 119 -6.08 -20.22 -6.73
C ASP A 119 -4.84 -20.88 -6.13
#